data_673c2eadb8239ae5f3a9357ac7a6ccc2
#
_entry.id   673c2eadb8239ae5f3a9357ac7a6ccc2
#
_cell.length_a   1.000
_cell.length_b   1.000
_cell.length_c   1.000
_cell.angle_alpha   90.00
_cell.angle_beta   90.00
_cell.angle_gamma   90.00
#
_symmetry.space_group_name_H-M   'P 1'
#
loop_
_entity.id
_entity.type
_entity.pdbx_description
1 polymer ?
#
loop_
_entity_poly.entity_id
_entity_poly.type
_entity_poly.pdbx_seq_one_letter_code
_entity_poly.pdbx_strand_id
1 'polypeptide(L)'
;GIDVPEVVNLVFFKKVMSKAKFWQMIGRGTRLCPGLLDGKDKEKFYIFDFCGNFEFFRMNKGRPTANMLALQGAIFQLEFEIAYKLQDIVYQTVSLIAYRNSLVEHMASKVKELNRENFAVRQHLKYVDIYVNEKNYSALTYEDTLVVREELSPLIEPENDEATALRFDAL
;
A
#
# COMPACT_ATOMS: atom_id res chain seq x y z
N GLY A 1 -18.57 22.02 10.64
CA GLY A 1 -17.80 21.22 11.62
C GLY A 1 -17.69 21.98 12.93
N ILE A 2 -17.63 21.30 14.07
CA ILE A 2 -17.47 21.93 15.39
C ILE A 2 -16.02 22.42 15.49
N ASP A 3 -15.83 23.70 15.76
CA ASP A 3 -14.54 24.32 16.04
C ASP A 3 -14.34 24.41 17.55
N VAL A 4 -13.43 23.59 18.10
CA VAL A 4 -13.14 23.53 19.53
C VAL A 4 -11.62 23.57 19.70
N PRO A 5 -11.01 24.76 19.79
CA PRO A 5 -9.57 24.89 19.98
C PRO A 5 -9.09 24.38 21.36
N GLU A 6 -9.98 24.28 22.33
CA GLU A 6 -9.71 23.83 23.70
C GLU A 6 -9.43 22.33 23.81
N VAL A 7 -9.51 21.55 22.72
CA VAL A 7 -9.26 20.11 22.77
C VAL A 7 -7.81 19.83 23.17
N VAL A 8 -7.61 19.29 24.36
CA VAL A 8 -6.30 18.82 24.87
C VAL A 8 -6.17 17.31 24.88
N ASN A 9 -7.27 16.57 24.74
CA ASN A 9 -7.29 15.11 24.65
C ASN A 9 -8.17 14.67 23.48
N LEU A 10 -7.61 13.84 22.61
CA LEU A 10 -8.31 13.21 21.50
C LEU A 10 -8.28 11.69 21.70
N VAL A 11 -9.46 11.09 21.74
CA VAL A 11 -9.59 9.65 22.03
C VAL A 11 -10.21 8.93 20.83
N PHE A 12 -9.53 7.93 20.32
CA PHE A 12 -10.02 7.05 19.27
C PHE A 12 -10.53 5.73 19.86
N PHE A 13 -11.84 5.56 19.93
CA PHE A 13 -12.50 4.30 20.33
C PHE A 13 -13.03 3.49 19.16
N LYS A 14 -12.85 3.95 17.93
CA LYS A 14 -13.22 3.20 16.72
C LYS A 14 -12.12 3.26 15.67
N LYS A 15 -12.09 2.25 14.81
CA LYS A 15 -11.21 2.23 13.65
C LYS A 15 -11.64 3.28 12.63
N VAL A 16 -10.70 4.13 12.24
CA VAL A 16 -10.89 5.15 11.20
C VAL A 16 -10.34 4.57 9.90
N MET A 17 -11.18 4.47 8.87
CA MET A 17 -10.79 3.84 7.60
C MET A 17 -10.34 4.86 6.55
N SER A 18 -10.58 6.16 6.76
CA SER A 18 -10.20 7.23 5.84
C SER A 18 -9.03 8.03 6.39
N LYS A 19 -7.96 8.14 5.60
CA LYS A 19 -6.77 8.93 5.93
C LYS A 19 -7.11 10.42 6.11
N ALA A 20 -7.93 10.98 5.21
CA ALA A 20 -8.36 12.37 5.30
C ALA A 20 -9.13 12.63 6.60
N LYS A 21 -10.06 11.74 6.95
CA LYS A 21 -10.85 11.84 8.19
C LYS A 21 -9.98 11.71 9.44
N PHE A 22 -8.99 10.81 9.42
CA PHE A 22 -8.03 10.65 10.51
C PHE A 22 -7.24 11.94 10.76
N TRP A 23 -6.68 12.53 9.70
CA TRP A 23 -5.93 13.79 9.82
C TRP A 23 -6.81 14.99 10.17
N GLN A 24 -8.07 15.04 9.71
CA GLN A 24 -9.04 16.07 10.13
C GLN A 24 -9.33 15.98 11.62
N MET A 25 -9.42 14.78 12.18
CA MET A 25 -9.62 14.57 13.62
C MET A 25 -8.40 15.02 14.43
N ILE A 26 -7.19 14.68 13.99
CA ILE A 26 -5.95 15.14 14.62
C ILE A 26 -5.82 16.65 14.51
N GLY A 27 -6.13 17.25 13.35
CA GLY A 27 -6.08 18.68 13.12
C GLY A 27 -6.96 19.51 14.06
N ARG A 28 -7.98 18.91 14.71
CA ARG A 28 -8.74 19.59 15.76
C ARG A 28 -7.93 19.78 17.04
N GLY A 29 -7.07 18.82 17.39
CA GLY A 29 -6.19 18.92 18.55
C GLY A 29 -5.02 19.89 18.36
N THR A 30 -4.59 20.14 17.11
CA THR A 30 -3.43 21.02 16.82
C THR A 30 -3.75 22.50 16.84
N ARG A 31 -5.02 22.89 17.03
CA ARG A 31 -5.40 24.31 17.08
C ARG A 31 -4.85 24.99 18.31
N LEU A 32 -4.35 26.21 18.10
CA LEU A 32 -3.85 27.04 19.19
C LEU A 32 -5.01 27.53 20.05
N CYS A 33 -4.80 27.58 21.36
CA CYS A 33 -5.74 28.14 22.31
C CYS A 33 -4.97 28.93 23.38
N PRO A 34 -4.84 30.27 23.21
CA PRO A 34 -4.15 31.12 24.16
C PRO A 34 -4.89 31.13 25.51
N GLY A 35 -4.12 31.08 26.61
CA GLY A 35 -4.66 31.21 27.95
C GLY A 35 -5.50 30.07 28.46
N LEU A 36 -5.50 28.91 27.80
CA LEU A 36 -6.36 27.75 28.13
C LEU A 36 -6.06 27.15 29.50
N LEU A 37 -4.79 27.07 29.89
CA LEU A 37 -4.35 26.37 31.11
C LEU A 37 -3.82 27.39 32.13
N ASP A 38 -4.67 27.89 32.98
CA ASP A 38 -4.34 28.90 34.03
C ASP A 38 -3.57 30.12 33.48
N GLY A 39 -4.03 30.64 32.33
CA GLY A 39 -3.39 31.77 31.64
C GLY A 39 -2.18 31.41 30.78
N LYS A 40 -1.82 30.16 30.66
CA LYS A 40 -0.80 29.65 29.73
C LYS A 40 -1.42 29.18 28.45
N ASP A 41 -0.70 29.36 27.34
CA ASP A 41 -1.11 28.92 26.03
C ASP A 41 -1.07 27.37 25.92
N LYS A 42 -1.95 26.83 25.09
CA LYS A 42 -1.92 25.42 24.76
C LYS A 42 -0.69 25.06 23.94
N GLU A 43 0.28 24.38 24.54
CA GLU A 43 1.52 23.95 23.90
C GLU A 43 1.41 22.56 23.27
N LYS A 44 0.53 21.69 23.76
CA LYS A 44 0.40 20.30 23.34
C LYS A 44 -1.02 19.77 23.54
N PHE A 45 -1.29 18.67 22.90
CA PHE A 45 -2.47 17.83 23.14
C PHE A 45 -2.08 16.35 23.13
N TYR A 46 -2.89 15.53 23.75
CA TYR A 46 -2.66 14.10 23.86
C TYR A 46 -3.62 13.34 22.97
N ILE A 47 -3.14 12.23 22.40
CA ILE A 47 -3.95 11.32 21.60
C ILE A 47 -3.91 9.94 22.25
N PHE A 48 -5.10 9.40 22.52
CA PHE A 48 -5.30 8.04 23.02
C PHE A 48 -5.94 7.21 21.92
N ASP A 49 -5.18 6.26 21.37
CA ASP A 49 -5.64 5.42 20.29
C ASP A 49 -5.80 3.96 20.74
N PHE A 50 -7.04 3.58 21.05
CA PHE A 50 -7.38 2.22 21.48
C PHE A 50 -7.64 1.24 20.31
N CYS A 51 -7.63 1.73 19.06
CA CYS A 51 -7.98 0.95 17.89
C CYS A 51 -6.82 0.77 16.89
N GLY A 52 -5.60 1.20 17.26
CA GLY A 52 -4.42 1.07 16.41
C GLY A 52 -4.48 1.91 15.12
N ASN A 53 -5.19 3.06 15.13
CA ASN A 53 -5.31 3.92 13.96
C ASN A 53 -3.96 4.52 13.55
N PHE A 54 -3.11 4.89 14.54
CA PHE A 54 -1.78 5.40 14.25
C PHE A 54 -0.91 4.37 13.56
N GLU A 55 -0.93 3.13 14.04
CA GLU A 55 -0.17 2.04 13.43
C GLU A 55 -0.68 1.76 12.02
N PHE A 56 -2.00 1.67 11.83
CA PHE A 56 -2.62 1.50 10.53
C PHE A 56 -2.22 2.59 9.53
N PHE A 57 -2.22 3.89 9.93
CA PHE A 57 -1.83 4.99 9.05
C PHE A 57 -0.32 5.26 9.03
N ARG A 58 0.45 4.83 10.02
CA ARG A 58 1.92 4.94 10.06
C ARG A 58 2.59 3.97 9.10
N MET A 59 2.10 2.74 9.04
CA MET A 59 2.57 1.75 8.07
C MET A 59 2.24 2.16 6.63
N ASN A 60 1.27 3.04 6.43
CA ASN A 60 0.81 3.52 5.13
C ASN A 60 1.28 4.94 4.79
N LYS A 61 2.42 5.40 5.33
CA LYS A 61 3.02 6.70 4.96
C LYS A 61 3.37 6.72 3.46
N GLY A 62 2.55 7.41 2.68
CA GLY A 62 2.82 7.66 1.26
C GLY A 62 2.14 6.71 0.29
N ARG A 63 1.28 5.79 0.75
CA ARG A 63 0.53 4.90 -0.15
C ARG A 63 -0.91 5.40 -0.35
N PRO A 64 -1.43 5.40 -1.60
CA PRO A 64 -2.87 5.56 -1.86
C PRO A 64 -3.64 4.48 -1.10
N THR A 65 -4.87 4.74 -0.72
CA THR A 65 -5.75 3.92 0.14
C THR A 65 -5.33 2.46 0.31
N ALA A 66 -4.95 2.06 1.54
CA ALA A 66 -4.37 0.77 1.88
C ALA A 66 -5.08 -0.46 1.27
N ASN A 67 -6.38 -0.37 0.97
CA ASN A 67 -7.14 -1.46 0.36
C ASN A 67 -6.85 -1.65 -1.13
N MET A 68 -6.55 -0.58 -1.89
CA MET A 68 -6.26 -0.73 -3.34
C MET A 68 -4.84 -1.21 -3.60
N LEU A 69 -3.86 -0.71 -2.83
CA LEU A 69 -2.47 -1.19 -2.91
C LEU A 69 -2.33 -2.63 -2.46
N ALA A 70 -2.99 -2.98 -1.35
CA ALA A 70 -3.04 -4.36 -0.90
C ALA A 70 -3.69 -5.28 -1.94
N LEU A 71 -4.68 -4.79 -2.69
CA LEU A 71 -5.34 -5.57 -3.74
C LEU A 71 -4.42 -5.80 -4.94
N GLN A 72 -3.75 -4.77 -5.46
CA GLN A 72 -2.85 -4.91 -6.61
C GLN A 72 -1.64 -5.77 -6.29
N GLY A 73 -1.04 -5.57 -5.11
CA GLY A 73 0.02 -6.45 -4.62
C GLY A 73 -0.44 -7.89 -4.44
N ALA A 74 -1.66 -8.12 -3.94
CA ALA A 74 -2.23 -9.45 -3.80
C ALA A 74 -2.52 -10.11 -5.16
N ILE A 75 -3.01 -9.36 -6.14
CA ILE A 75 -3.18 -9.84 -7.52
C ILE A 75 -1.83 -10.25 -8.11
N PHE A 76 -0.82 -9.38 -8.02
CA PHE A 76 0.53 -9.67 -8.51
C PHE A 76 1.12 -10.94 -7.88
N GLN A 77 0.93 -11.11 -6.56
CA GLN A 77 1.35 -12.30 -5.85
C GLN A 77 0.64 -13.56 -6.37
N LEU A 78 -0.69 -13.50 -6.55
CA LEU A 78 -1.47 -14.63 -7.09
C LEU A 78 -1.06 -14.97 -8.52
N GLU A 79 -0.84 -13.99 -9.37
CA GLU A 79 -0.33 -14.20 -10.74
C GLU A 79 1.01 -14.93 -10.73
N PHE A 80 1.90 -14.53 -9.80
CA PHE A 80 3.19 -15.18 -9.65
C PHE A 80 3.05 -16.64 -9.16
N GLU A 81 2.18 -16.88 -8.19
CA GLU A 81 1.91 -18.24 -7.70
C GLU A 81 1.29 -19.13 -8.79
N ILE A 82 0.40 -18.56 -9.63
CA ILE A 82 -0.14 -19.25 -10.82
C ILE A 82 0.96 -19.57 -11.80
N ALA A 83 1.81 -18.61 -12.16
CA ALA A 83 2.93 -18.81 -13.08
C ALA A 83 3.92 -19.86 -12.57
N TYR A 84 4.17 -19.90 -11.26
CA TYR A 84 4.95 -20.93 -10.59
C TYR A 84 4.31 -22.31 -10.72
N LYS A 85 3.01 -22.45 -10.46
CA LYS A 85 2.28 -23.72 -10.57
C LYS A 85 2.19 -24.23 -11.99
N LEU A 86 2.00 -23.35 -12.97
CA LEU A 86 1.89 -23.70 -14.38
C LEU A 86 3.22 -24.24 -15.00
N GLN A 87 4.32 -24.24 -14.26
CA GLN A 87 5.56 -24.92 -14.66
C GLN A 87 5.48 -26.45 -14.57
N ASP A 88 4.56 -26.97 -13.76
CA ASP A 88 4.44 -28.41 -13.57
C ASP A 88 4.06 -29.08 -14.90
N ILE A 89 4.64 -30.28 -15.12
CA ILE A 89 4.47 -31.04 -16.35
C ILE A 89 3.01 -31.36 -16.67
N VAL A 90 2.18 -31.46 -15.65
CA VAL A 90 0.72 -31.75 -15.82
C VAL A 90 -0.04 -30.59 -16.47
N TYR A 91 0.54 -29.39 -16.49
CA TYR A 91 -0.07 -28.18 -17.05
C TYR A 91 0.55 -27.73 -18.37
N GLN A 92 1.41 -28.54 -18.99
CA GLN A 92 2.12 -28.19 -20.24
C GLN A 92 1.23 -28.39 -21.50
N THR A 93 0.06 -27.76 -21.50
CA THR A 93 -0.78 -27.63 -22.69
C THR A 93 -0.51 -26.31 -23.40
N VAL A 94 -0.76 -26.25 -24.73
CA VAL A 94 -0.51 -25.04 -25.53
C VAL A 94 -1.22 -23.81 -24.94
N SER A 95 -2.47 -23.95 -24.50
CA SER A 95 -3.24 -22.85 -23.91
C SER A 95 -2.69 -22.38 -22.58
N LEU A 96 -2.27 -23.29 -21.69
CA LEU A 96 -1.72 -22.94 -20.38
C LEU A 96 -0.31 -22.37 -20.47
N ILE A 97 0.48 -22.82 -21.43
CA ILE A 97 1.79 -22.22 -21.73
C ILE A 97 1.60 -20.78 -22.22
N ALA A 98 0.66 -20.54 -23.16
CA ALA A 98 0.36 -19.20 -23.64
C ALA A 98 -0.15 -18.29 -22.50
N TYR A 99 -1.02 -18.79 -21.65
CA TYR A 99 -1.51 -18.06 -20.47
C TYR A 99 -0.38 -17.74 -19.49
N ARG A 100 0.48 -18.71 -19.18
CA ARG A 100 1.66 -18.47 -18.33
C ARG A 100 2.55 -17.37 -18.90
N ASN A 101 2.80 -17.40 -20.21
CA ASN A 101 3.62 -16.38 -20.86
C ASN A 101 2.99 -14.98 -20.76
N SER A 102 1.66 -14.85 -20.92
CA SER A 102 0.98 -13.57 -20.73
C SER A 102 1.06 -13.06 -19.29
N LEU A 103 0.99 -13.95 -18.29
CA LEU A 103 1.20 -13.57 -16.89
C LEU A 103 2.64 -13.06 -16.65
N VAL A 104 3.63 -13.74 -17.20
CA VAL A 104 5.05 -13.34 -17.09
C VAL A 104 5.28 -11.98 -17.72
N GLU A 105 4.78 -11.75 -18.92
CA GLU A 105 4.87 -10.46 -19.61
C GLU A 105 4.22 -9.34 -18.79
N HIS A 106 3.00 -9.57 -18.30
CA HIS A 106 2.27 -8.61 -17.45
C HIS A 106 3.06 -8.29 -16.16
N MET A 107 3.54 -9.31 -15.44
CA MET A 107 4.29 -9.11 -14.20
C MET A 107 5.62 -8.36 -14.43
N ALA A 108 6.37 -8.72 -15.47
CA ALA A 108 7.63 -8.05 -15.80
C ALA A 108 7.38 -6.57 -16.18
N SER A 109 6.28 -6.27 -16.91
CA SER A 109 5.87 -4.89 -17.21
C SER A 109 5.56 -4.10 -15.93
N LYS A 110 4.78 -4.67 -15.00
CA LYS A 110 4.48 -4.02 -13.72
C LYS A 110 5.75 -3.71 -12.90
N VAL A 111 6.71 -4.62 -12.86
CA VAL A 111 8.00 -4.39 -12.19
C VAL A 111 8.81 -3.30 -12.91
N LYS A 112 8.76 -3.24 -14.24
CA LYS A 112 9.44 -2.22 -15.05
C LYS A 112 8.89 -0.81 -14.82
N GLU A 113 7.60 -0.68 -14.54
CA GLU A 113 6.90 0.59 -14.28
C GLU A 113 7.23 1.18 -12.90
N LEU A 114 7.84 0.40 -11.99
CA LEU A 114 8.20 0.88 -10.65
C LEU A 114 9.17 2.06 -10.72
N ASN A 115 8.81 3.14 -10.02
CA ASN A 115 9.69 4.31 -9.91
C ASN A 115 10.92 3.99 -9.07
N ARG A 116 12.06 3.80 -9.71
CA ARG A 116 13.34 3.43 -9.08
C ARG A 116 13.90 4.50 -8.14
N GLU A 117 13.45 5.76 -8.26
CA GLU A 117 13.82 6.86 -7.36
C GLU A 117 12.98 6.86 -6.07
N ASN A 118 11.88 6.10 -6.03
CA ASN A 118 11.08 5.95 -4.84
C ASN A 118 11.88 5.24 -3.74
N PHE A 119 11.92 5.81 -2.53
CA PHE A 119 12.67 5.26 -1.40
C PHE A 119 12.31 3.80 -1.09
N ALA A 120 11.01 3.44 -1.14
CA ALA A 120 10.58 2.08 -0.91
C ALA A 120 11.13 1.12 -1.99
N VAL A 121 11.11 1.51 -3.26
CA VAL A 121 11.63 0.72 -4.38
C VAL A 121 13.15 0.57 -4.28
N ARG A 122 13.86 1.64 -3.88
CA ARG A 122 15.32 1.63 -3.74
C ARG A 122 15.84 0.60 -2.74
N GLN A 123 15.08 0.31 -1.69
CA GLN A 123 15.45 -0.71 -0.71
C GLN A 123 15.39 -2.13 -1.28
N HIS A 124 14.62 -2.33 -2.37
CA HIS A 124 14.34 -3.63 -2.98
C HIS A 124 14.87 -3.76 -4.41
N LEU A 125 15.77 -2.84 -4.86
CA LEU A 125 16.30 -2.81 -6.23
C LEU A 125 16.88 -4.13 -6.69
N LYS A 126 17.51 -4.90 -5.79
CA LYS A 126 18.03 -6.23 -6.09
C LYS A 126 16.95 -7.13 -6.70
N TYR A 127 15.76 -7.12 -6.15
CA TYR A 127 14.65 -7.95 -6.61
C TYR A 127 13.96 -7.35 -7.84
N VAL A 128 13.84 -6.02 -7.89
CA VAL A 128 13.36 -5.31 -9.08
C VAL A 128 14.22 -5.65 -10.30
N ASP A 129 15.55 -5.65 -10.16
CA ASP A 129 16.48 -5.97 -11.24
C ASP A 129 16.39 -7.43 -11.71
N ILE A 130 16.04 -8.34 -10.82
CA ILE A 130 15.81 -9.75 -11.17
C ILE A 130 14.51 -9.88 -11.96
N TYR A 131 13.38 -9.41 -11.41
CA TYR A 131 12.05 -9.70 -11.94
C TYR A 131 11.56 -8.71 -13.00
N VAL A 132 12.33 -7.68 -13.35
CA VAL A 132 12.11 -6.88 -14.57
C VAL A 132 12.39 -7.68 -15.84
N ASN A 133 13.17 -8.77 -15.75
CA ASN A 133 13.57 -9.57 -16.89
C ASN A 133 12.74 -10.87 -16.96
N GLU A 134 11.94 -11.01 -18.01
CA GLU A 134 11.10 -12.19 -18.26
C GLU A 134 11.86 -13.51 -18.24
N LYS A 135 13.14 -13.52 -18.61
CA LYS A 135 14.00 -14.73 -18.60
C LYS A 135 14.12 -15.34 -17.20
N ASN A 136 14.03 -14.55 -16.16
CA ASN A 136 14.14 -15.01 -14.77
C ASN A 136 12.87 -15.72 -14.27
N TYR A 137 11.79 -15.69 -15.06
CA TYR A 137 10.58 -16.47 -14.80
C TYR A 137 10.61 -17.87 -15.43
N SER A 138 11.67 -18.24 -16.15
CA SER A 138 11.74 -19.52 -16.86
C SER A 138 11.75 -20.73 -15.93
N ALA A 139 12.32 -20.60 -14.72
CA ALA A 139 12.39 -21.65 -13.71
C ALA A 139 12.19 -21.06 -12.32
N LEU A 140 10.92 -20.85 -11.95
CA LEU A 140 10.55 -20.30 -10.66
C LEU A 140 10.62 -21.37 -9.57
N THR A 141 11.06 -20.98 -8.37
CA THR A 141 11.13 -21.82 -7.19
C THR A 141 10.08 -21.39 -6.16
N TYR A 142 9.85 -22.19 -5.14
CA TYR A 142 9.00 -21.81 -4.02
C TYR A 142 9.58 -20.59 -3.25
N GLU A 143 10.91 -20.51 -3.17
CA GLU A 143 11.59 -19.37 -2.54
C GLU A 143 11.30 -18.05 -3.29
N ASP A 144 11.22 -18.08 -4.62
CA ASP A 144 10.81 -16.93 -5.42
C ASP A 144 9.40 -16.44 -5.06
N THR A 145 8.48 -17.35 -4.76
CA THR A 145 7.12 -16.96 -4.33
C THR A 145 7.13 -16.21 -2.99
N LEU A 146 8.00 -16.59 -2.07
CA LEU A 146 8.16 -15.90 -0.77
C LEU A 146 8.82 -14.53 -0.98
N VAL A 147 9.88 -14.46 -1.78
CA VAL A 147 10.56 -13.20 -2.12
C VAL A 147 9.57 -12.22 -2.76
N VAL A 148 8.79 -12.66 -3.73
CA VAL A 148 7.80 -11.80 -4.38
C VAL A 148 6.74 -11.31 -3.41
N ARG A 149 6.27 -12.18 -2.50
CA ARG A 149 5.29 -11.80 -1.46
C ARG A 149 5.82 -10.71 -0.55
N GLU A 150 7.07 -10.83 -0.09
CA GLU A 150 7.62 -9.97 0.94
C GLU A 150 8.24 -8.70 0.37
N GLU A 151 8.88 -8.79 -0.79
CA GLU A 151 9.75 -7.76 -1.31
C GLU A 151 9.16 -6.97 -2.49
N LEU A 152 8.40 -7.62 -3.39
CA LEU A 152 7.87 -6.98 -4.59
C LEU A 152 6.40 -6.61 -4.51
N SER A 153 5.55 -7.52 -4.04
CA SER A 153 4.10 -7.28 -3.96
C SER A 153 3.72 -5.99 -3.22
N PRO A 154 4.44 -5.60 -2.13
CA PRO A 154 4.15 -4.34 -1.44
C PRO A 154 4.50 -3.09 -2.26
N LEU A 155 5.29 -3.23 -3.32
CA LEU A 155 5.74 -2.12 -4.18
C LEU A 155 4.79 -1.85 -5.36
N ILE A 156 3.95 -2.84 -5.72
CA ILE A 156 3.06 -2.73 -6.88
C ILE A 156 1.94 -1.73 -6.57
N GLU A 157 1.95 -0.62 -7.31
CA GLU A 157 0.99 0.46 -7.17
C GLU A 157 -0.26 0.20 -8.03
N PRO A 158 -1.44 0.74 -7.64
CA PRO A 158 -2.62 0.67 -8.49
C PRO A 158 -2.37 1.44 -9.79
N GLU A 159 -2.93 0.95 -10.88
CA GLU A 159 -3.01 1.71 -12.11
C GLU A 159 -3.70 3.04 -11.86
N ASN A 160 -3.09 4.14 -12.32
CA ASN A 160 -3.71 5.46 -12.32
C ASN A 160 -4.84 5.47 -13.37
N ASP A 161 -5.97 4.87 -13.01
CA ASP A 161 -7.19 5.04 -13.76
C ASP A 161 -7.88 6.31 -13.25
N GLU A 162 -7.80 7.39 -14.02
CA GLU A 162 -8.50 8.66 -13.73
C GLU A 162 -10.00 8.45 -13.47
N ALA A 163 -10.61 7.44 -14.08
CA ALA A 163 -12.00 7.06 -13.85
C ALA A 163 -12.25 6.54 -12.42
N THR A 164 -11.25 5.92 -11.81
CA THR A 164 -11.35 5.42 -10.44
C THR A 164 -11.15 6.56 -9.43
N ALA A 165 -10.28 7.52 -9.71
CA ALA A 165 -10.09 8.73 -8.89
C ALA A 165 -11.36 9.58 -8.85
N LEU A 166 -12.00 9.82 -10.00
CA LEU A 166 -13.25 10.59 -10.11
C LEU A 166 -14.45 9.95 -9.39
N ARG A 167 -14.47 8.62 -9.22
CA ARG A 167 -15.52 7.94 -8.44
C ARG A 167 -15.37 8.12 -6.94
N PHE A 168 -14.17 8.35 -6.43
CA PHE A 168 -13.93 8.60 -5.01
C PHE A 168 -14.17 10.06 -4.60
N ASP A 169 -14.01 11.01 -5.51
CA ASP A 169 -14.29 12.43 -5.26
C ASP A 169 -15.80 12.74 -5.32
N ALA A 170 -16.61 11.84 -5.86
CA ALA A 170 -18.07 11.99 -6.01
C ALA A 170 -18.89 11.36 -4.84
N LEU A 171 -18.26 10.76 -3.84
CA LEU A 171 -18.86 10.18 -2.64
C LEU A 171 -18.44 10.97 -1.36
#